data_df809f6cd238fa9edb3b56c33e79bdbe
#
_entry.id   df809f6cd238fa9edb3b56c33e79bdbe
#
_cell.length_a   1.000
_cell.length_b   1.000
_cell.length_c   1.000
_cell.angle_alpha   90.00
_cell.angle_beta   90.00
_cell.angle_gamma   90.00
#
_symmetry.space_group_name_H-M   'P 1'
#
loop_
_entity.id
_entity.type
_entity.pdbx_description
1 polymer ?
#
loop_
_entity_poly.entity_id
_entity_poly.type
_entity_poly.pdbx_seq_one_letter_code
_entity_poly.pdbx_strand_id
1 'polypeptide(L)'
;MTSPSPAVLEHGTFRTRHPVEEWVTRAIPGGGLLLLATVLALLLANTPASDLYFTVRDAHLGLDLGPLSLDLSIGHWASDGLLAVFFFLAGLELKQEFVVGDLRSPSKALVPIAAAFGGVAVPALLYALVNLGGPSGSLGGWAIPAATDIAFAIAILALLGSSLPTALRTFLLTLAIVDDLIAITIIAIFYTSDLQLWYLALALVPMAAFWWLTNRREAWFKKHYWTAWVLLLPLALLTWALFLNSGVHATIAGVVLAFLVPTRGISEYGRQHSLSHTLEHRLRPFSSAVAVPLFAFFSAGVAVGGVSGLLEAWQSTVALGIIVGLVIGKIIGIVGTSFVLTKFTGATLDPTLRWLDMIGMAAVAGIGFTVSLLVSELSFVSGDPMYDWAKVGVLTASTLAAVLGALILVPRNRLYARQQRDSGAGPDGLDRGRGWGDDG
;
A
#
# COMPACT_ATOMS: atom_id res chain seq x y z
N MET A 1 10.66 -23.68 -51.38
CA MET A 1 9.98 -22.52 -50.74
C MET A 1 10.37 -22.56 -49.26
N THR A 2 11.40 -21.83 -48.93
CA THR A 2 11.96 -21.74 -47.55
C THR A 2 11.21 -20.69 -46.78
N SER A 3 10.57 -21.06 -45.66
CA SER A 3 9.95 -20.14 -44.72
C SER A 3 11.01 -19.27 -44.06
N PRO A 4 10.82 -17.96 -43.91
CA PRO A 4 11.77 -17.12 -43.22
C PRO A 4 11.67 -17.33 -41.72
N SER A 5 12.83 -17.44 -41.09
CA SER A 5 13.07 -17.54 -39.66
C SER A 5 12.53 -16.36 -38.86
N PRO A 6 11.94 -16.50 -37.66
CA PRO A 6 11.34 -15.44 -36.87
C PRO A 6 12.32 -14.61 -36.03
N ALA A 7 13.61 -14.55 -36.42
CA ALA A 7 14.67 -13.97 -35.55
C ALA A 7 15.00 -12.48 -35.80
N VAL A 8 14.19 -11.74 -36.54
CA VAL A 8 14.56 -10.34 -36.95
C VAL A 8 13.74 -9.23 -36.28
N LEU A 9 12.85 -9.53 -35.32
CA LEU A 9 11.98 -8.50 -34.71
C LEU A 9 12.29 -8.18 -33.22
N GLU A 10 13.45 -8.56 -32.70
CA GLU A 10 13.84 -8.20 -31.32
C GLU A 10 14.68 -6.93 -31.17
N HIS A 11 14.80 -6.10 -32.18
CA HIS A 11 15.51 -4.80 -32.10
C HIS A 11 14.54 -3.63 -32.08
N GLY A 12 13.64 -3.61 -31.11
CA GLY A 12 12.75 -2.50 -30.82
C GLY A 12 13.16 -1.72 -29.59
N THR A 13 13.85 -0.61 -29.79
CA THR A 13 14.04 0.52 -28.87
C THR A 13 14.76 0.23 -27.55
N PHE A 14 16.03 0.54 -27.53
CA PHE A 14 16.81 0.83 -26.32
C PHE A 14 16.06 1.84 -25.46
N ARG A 15 15.37 1.38 -24.45
CA ARG A 15 14.91 2.20 -23.33
C ARG A 15 16.15 2.56 -22.52
N THR A 16 16.64 3.77 -22.68
CA THR A 16 17.57 4.36 -21.72
C THR A 16 16.84 4.49 -20.39
N ARG A 17 16.86 3.43 -19.56
CA ARG A 17 16.53 3.55 -18.15
C ARG A 17 17.56 4.50 -17.56
N HIS A 18 17.08 5.55 -16.86
CA HIS A 18 17.99 6.41 -16.12
C HIS A 18 18.79 5.54 -15.13
N PRO A 19 20.11 5.68 -15.04
CA PRO A 19 20.94 4.86 -14.16
C PRO A 19 20.49 4.91 -12.69
N VAL A 20 19.86 6.00 -12.26
CA VAL A 20 19.27 6.15 -10.93
C VAL A 20 18.04 5.23 -10.74
N GLU A 21 17.19 5.10 -11.76
CA GLU A 21 16.01 4.22 -11.73
C GLU A 21 16.41 2.74 -11.62
N GLU A 22 17.44 2.34 -12.33
CA GLU A 22 17.99 0.99 -12.29
C GLU A 22 18.70 0.68 -10.99
N TRP A 23 19.39 1.67 -10.40
CA TRP A 23 20.08 1.56 -9.12
C TRP A 23 19.06 1.45 -7.96
N VAL A 24 18.02 2.29 -7.94
CA VAL A 24 16.97 2.28 -6.91
C VAL A 24 16.15 0.97 -6.95
N THR A 25 15.85 0.44 -8.14
CA THR A 25 15.05 -0.79 -8.26
C THR A 25 15.86 -2.08 -8.05
N ARG A 26 17.18 -2.06 -8.27
CA ARG A 26 18.07 -3.23 -8.09
C ARG A 26 18.81 -3.26 -6.77
N ALA A 27 19.27 -2.09 -6.28
CA ALA A 27 20.14 -2.04 -5.11
C ALA A 27 19.35 -2.08 -3.77
N ILE A 28 18.15 -1.51 -3.74
CA ILE A 28 17.33 -1.47 -2.53
C ILE A 28 15.89 -1.80 -2.92
N PRO A 29 15.38 -3.01 -2.60
CA PRO A 29 13.95 -3.28 -2.70
C PRO A 29 13.16 -2.16 -2.02
N GLY A 30 12.04 -1.72 -2.62
CA GLY A 30 11.29 -0.52 -2.16
C GLY A 30 11.00 -0.44 -0.65
N GLY A 31 10.88 -1.61 0.03
CA GLY A 31 10.77 -1.68 1.49
C GLY A 31 12.04 -1.32 2.27
N GLY A 32 13.21 -1.40 1.66
CA GLY A 32 14.49 -1.12 2.34
C GLY A 32 14.70 0.38 2.60
N LEU A 33 14.33 1.25 1.66
CA LEU A 33 14.37 2.71 1.86
C LEU A 33 13.38 3.17 2.94
N LEU A 34 12.22 2.56 2.94
CA LEU A 34 11.18 2.81 3.94
C LEU A 34 11.69 2.46 5.35
N LEU A 35 12.27 1.28 5.53
CA LEU A 35 12.87 0.87 6.80
C LEU A 35 14.02 1.78 7.22
N LEU A 36 14.91 2.13 6.29
CA LEU A 36 16.03 3.03 6.58
C LEU A 36 15.52 4.41 7.04
N ALA A 37 14.53 4.97 6.36
CA ALA A 37 13.91 6.24 6.72
C ALA A 37 13.29 6.19 8.12
N THR A 38 12.58 5.09 8.45
CA THR A 38 11.99 4.86 9.76
C THR A 38 13.04 4.77 10.87
N VAL A 39 14.07 3.93 10.66
CA VAL A 39 15.15 3.78 11.64
C VAL A 39 15.86 5.12 11.86
N LEU A 40 16.13 5.88 10.79
CA LEU A 40 16.73 7.21 10.88
C LEU A 40 15.83 8.18 11.65
N ALA A 41 14.52 8.18 11.38
CA ALA A 41 13.56 9.01 12.10
C ALA A 41 13.53 8.69 13.60
N LEU A 42 13.47 7.40 13.97
CA LEU A 42 13.50 6.97 15.37
C LEU A 42 14.81 7.33 16.06
N LEU A 43 15.94 7.17 15.38
CA LEU A 43 17.24 7.57 15.91
C LEU A 43 17.30 9.08 16.15
N LEU A 44 16.91 9.90 15.18
CA LEU A 44 16.91 11.35 15.32
C LEU A 44 15.94 11.81 16.40
N ALA A 45 14.74 11.27 16.48
CA ALA A 45 13.74 11.62 17.47
C ALA A 45 14.14 11.26 18.92
N ASN A 46 15.09 10.34 19.12
CA ASN A 46 15.53 9.85 20.45
C ASN A 46 17.01 10.12 20.77
N THR A 47 17.65 11.05 20.04
CA THR A 47 19.03 11.49 20.27
C THR A 47 19.06 12.99 20.59
N PRO A 48 20.20 13.59 20.93
CA PRO A 48 20.32 15.04 21.08
C PRO A 48 19.90 15.87 19.85
N ALA A 49 19.67 15.24 18.69
CA ALA A 49 19.15 15.87 17.49
C ALA A 49 17.61 15.96 17.44
N SER A 50 16.91 15.52 18.49
CA SER A 50 15.44 15.51 18.55
C SER A 50 14.83 16.89 18.31
N ASP A 51 15.39 17.94 18.95
CA ASP A 51 14.88 19.28 18.79
C ASP A 51 14.97 19.77 17.34
N LEU A 52 16.08 19.46 16.66
CA LEU A 52 16.24 19.77 15.23
C LEU A 52 15.23 18.99 14.38
N TYR A 53 15.06 17.69 14.66
CA TYR A 53 14.14 16.84 13.92
C TYR A 53 12.69 17.35 14.01
N PHE A 54 12.21 17.62 15.22
CA PHE A 54 10.85 18.14 15.42
C PHE A 54 10.69 19.56 14.90
N THR A 55 11.70 20.43 15.05
CA THR A 55 11.69 21.78 14.47
C THR A 55 11.53 21.72 12.95
N VAL A 56 12.24 20.82 12.26
CA VAL A 56 12.13 20.65 10.81
C VAL A 56 10.77 20.06 10.44
N ARG A 57 10.31 19.03 11.16
CA ARG A 57 9.02 18.39 10.88
C ARG A 57 7.85 19.38 11.00
N ASP A 58 7.89 20.21 12.04
CA ASP A 58 6.80 21.10 12.40
C ASP A 58 6.96 22.49 11.77
N ALA A 59 8.07 22.74 11.04
CA ALA A 59 8.27 23.98 10.30
C ALA A 59 7.20 24.12 9.21
N HIS A 60 6.52 25.28 9.22
CA HIS A 60 5.44 25.56 8.27
C HIS A 60 6.01 26.07 6.93
N LEU A 61 5.55 25.48 5.85
CA LEU A 61 5.77 25.94 4.48
C LEU A 61 4.40 26.35 3.93
N GLY A 62 4.08 27.63 4.08
CA GLY A 62 2.78 28.18 3.72
C GLY A 62 2.80 28.94 2.38
N LEU A 63 1.80 28.68 1.55
CA LEU A 63 1.40 29.53 0.44
C LEU A 63 -0.04 29.98 0.74
N ASP A 64 -0.22 31.22 1.14
CA ASP A 64 -1.55 31.79 1.28
C ASP A 64 -1.98 32.37 -0.07
N LEU A 65 -2.90 31.67 -0.74
CA LEU A 65 -3.47 32.08 -2.03
C LEU A 65 -4.86 32.72 -1.84
N GLY A 66 -5.09 33.36 -0.69
CA GLY A 66 -6.34 34.00 -0.35
C GLY A 66 -7.44 33.01 0.06
N PRO A 67 -8.32 32.54 -0.84
CA PRO A 67 -9.38 31.58 -0.47
C PRO A 67 -8.87 30.16 -0.26
N LEU A 68 -7.63 29.85 -0.69
CA LEU A 68 -6.99 28.55 -0.53
C LEU A 68 -5.81 28.69 0.44
N SER A 69 -5.97 28.21 1.66
CA SER A 69 -4.88 28.10 2.62
C SER A 69 -4.12 26.82 2.37
N LEU A 70 -2.82 26.94 2.05
CA LEU A 70 -1.88 25.83 1.88
C LEU A 70 -0.76 25.95 2.94
N ASP A 71 -1.08 26.44 4.13
CA ASP A 71 -0.13 26.53 5.23
C ASP A 71 -0.07 25.21 5.98
N LEU A 72 0.90 24.37 5.58
CA LEU A 72 1.12 23.04 6.14
C LEU A 72 2.53 22.94 6.71
N SER A 73 2.70 22.17 7.79
CA SER A 73 4.03 21.77 8.23
C SER A 73 4.68 20.83 7.23
N ILE A 74 6.01 20.72 7.27
CA ILE A 74 6.76 19.79 6.41
C ILE A 74 6.24 18.35 6.62
N GLY A 75 5.95 17.96 7.85
CA GLY A 75 5.33 16.66 8.17
C GLY A 75 3.98 16.48 7.46
N HIS A 76 3.10 17.51 7.51
CA HIS A 76 1.81 17.45 6.82
C HIS A 76 1.93 17.48 5.29
N TRP A 77 2.94 18.17 4.72
CA TRP A 77 3.24 18.05 3.29
C TRP A 77 3.61 16.62 2.90
N ALA A 78 4.29 15.89 3.79
CA ALA A 78 4.61 14.49 3.54
C ALA A 78 3.38 13.57 3.67
N SER A 79 2.53 13.76 4.71
CA SER A 79 1.35 12.93 4.95
C SER A 79 0.17 13.23 4.03
N ASP A 80 -0.04 14.47 3.63
CA ASP A 80 -1.19 14.86 2.81
C ASP A 80 -0.82 15.06 1.34
N GLY A 81 0.37 15.64 1.08
CA GLY A 81 0.82 15.92 -0.27
C GLY A 81 1.50 14.74 -0.94
N LEU A 82 2.60 14.25 -0.39
CA LEU A 82 3.35 13.14 -1.01
C LEU A 82 2.58 11.83 -0.97
N LEU A 83 1.86 11.55 0.12
CA LEU A 83 1.07 10.33 0.23
C LEU A 83 -0.14 10.34 -0.72
N ALA A 84 -0.65 11.50 -1.15
CA ALA A 84 -1.67 11.57 -2.19
C ALA A 84 -1.19 10.94 -3.52
N VAL A 85 0.11 11.01 -3.83
CA VAL A 85 0.69 10.32 -4.99
C VAL A 85 0.67 8.81 -4.80
N PHE A 86 0.97 8.33 -3.60
CA PHE A 86 0.85 6.90 -3.28
C PHE A 86 -0.60 6.42 -3.41
N PHE A 87 -1.57 7.16 -2.88
CA PHE A 87 -2.98 6.81 -3.01
C PHE A 87 -3.52 6.95 -4.44
N PHE A 88 -2.96 7.85 -5.24
CA PHE A 88 -3.25 7.88 -6.68
C PHE A 88 -2.80 6.59 -7.37
N LEU A 89 -1.61 6.08 -7.05
CA LEU A 89 -1.12 4.81 -7.58
C LEU A 89 -1.99 3.62 -7.11
N ALA A 90 -2.29 3.56 -5.82
CA ALA A 90 -3.19 2.55 -5.27
C ALA A 90 -4.57 2.58 -5.95
N GLY A 91 -5.12 3.76 -6.22
CA GLY A 91 -6.36 3.93 -6.97
C GLY A 91 -6.28 3.47 -8.43
N LEU A 92 -5.13 3.68 -9.10
CA LEU A 92 -4.90 3.17 -10.46
C LEU A 92 -4.85 1.64 -10.47
N GLU A 93 -4.12 1.02 -9.53
CA GLU A 93 -4.04 -0.43 -9.35
C GLU A 93 -5.41 -1.03 -9.06
N LEU A 94 -6.13 -0.45 -8.10
CA LEU A 94 -7.49 -0.86 -7.75
C LEU A 94 -8.42 -0.84 -8.95
N LYS A 95 -8.42 0.25 -9.72
CA LYS A 95 -9.24 0.35 -10.93
C LYS A 95 -8.84 -0.67 -12.00
N GLN A 96 -7.55 -0.94 -12.16
CA GLN A 96 -7.07 -1.97 -13.08
C GLN A 96 -7.58 -3.35 -12.66
N GLU A 97 -7.51 -3.70 -11.38
CA GLU A 97 -8.01 -4.97 -10.85
C GLU A 97 -9.52 -5.15 -11.08
N PHE A 98 -10.32 -4.09 -10.88
CA PHE A 98 -11.76 -4.15 -11.14
C PHE A 98 -12.11 -4.26 -12.63
N VAL A 99 -11.34 -3.64 -13.52
CA VAL A 99 -11.69 -3.55 -14.94
C VAL A 99 -11.10 -4.70 -15.77
N VAL A 100 -9.88 -5.14 -15.44
CA VAL A 100 -9.09 -6.09 -16.23
C VAL A 100 -8.57 -7.26 -15.39
N GLY A 101 -8.36 -7.07 -14.08
CA GLY A 101 -7.74 -8.04 -13.19
C GLY A 101 -8.68 -9.11 -12.63
N ASP A 102 -8.21 -9.79 -11.58
CA ASP A 102 -8.90 -10.93 -10.94
C ASP A 102 -10.19 -10.51 -10.20
N LEU A 103 -10.29 -9.25 -9.73
CA LEU A 103 -11.51 -8.72 -9.12
C LEU A 103 -12.70 -8.63 -10.08
N ARG A 104 -12.46 -8.72 -11.38
CA ARG A 104 -13.53 -8.79 -12.39
C ARG A 104 -14.31 -10.11 -12.34
N SER A 105 -13.68 -11.19 -11.84
CA SER A 105 -14.31 -12.51 -11.75
C SER A 105 -14.85 -12.75 -10.34
N PRO A 106 -16.19 -12.69 -10.11
CA PRO A 106 -16.76 -12.85 -8.78
C PRO A 106 -16.35 -14.15 -8.08
N SER A 107 -16.18 -15.25 -8.84
CA SER A 107 -15.79 -16.54 -8.29
C SER A 107 -14.38 -16.56 -7.69
N LYS A 108 -13.45 -15.79 -8.25
CA LYS A 108 -12.07 -15.68 -7.76
C LYS A 108 -11.92 -14.58 -6.70
N ALA A 109 -12.67 -13.51 -6.85
CA ALA A 109 -12.59 -12.33 -6.00
C ALA A 109 -13.29 -12.49 -4.64
N LEU A 110 -14.30 -13.37 -4.55
CA LEU A 110 -15.16 -13.50 -3.37
C LEU A 110 -14.38 -13.80 -2.08
N VAL A 111 -13.44 -14.75 -2.11
CA VAL A 111 -12.67 -15.14 -0.92
C VAL A 111 -11.71 -14.04 -0.49
N PRO A 112 -10.86 -13.44 -1.36
CA PRO A 112 -10.00 -12.31 -0.98
C PRO A 112 -10.78 -11.08 -0.50
N ILE A 113 -11.92 -10.75 -1.14
CA ILE A 113 -12.76 -9.61 -0.70
C ILE A 113 -13.32 -9.85 0.70
N ALA A 114 -13.93 -11.02 0.93
CA ALA A 114 -14.44 -11.35 2.26
C ALA A 114 -13.34 -11.42 3.31
N ALA A 115 -12.17 -11.94 2.95
CA ALA A 115 -10.99 -11.97 3.81
C ALA A 115 -10.51 -10.56 4.17
N ALA A 116 -10.57 -9.59 3.23
CA ALA A 116 -10.24 -8.20 3.50
C ALA A 116 -11.24 -7.59 4.49
N PHE A 117 -12.55 -7.79 4.30
CA PHE A 117 -13.56 -7.34 5.27
C PHE A 117 -13.33 -7.94 6.66
N GLY A 118 -13.02 -9.24 6.76
CA GLY A 118 -12.65 -9.87 8.03
C GLY A 118 -11.36 -9.31 8.62
N GLY A 119 -10.37 -9.05 7.76
CA GLY A 119 -9.08 -8.45 8.09
C GLY A 119 -9.17 -6.99 8.54
N VAL A 120 -10.26 -6.29 8.28
CA VAL A 120 -10.57 -4.95 8.81
C VAL A 120 -11.43 -5.04 10.07
N ALA A 121 -12.53 -5.79 10.00
CA ALA A 121 -13.54 -5.81 11.06
C ALA A 121 -13.03 -6.46 12.36
N VAL A 122 -12.30 -7.57 12.27
CA VAL A 122 -11.81 -8.28 13.46
C VAL A 122 -10.74 -7.49 14.21
N PRO A 123 -9.69 -6.92 13.55
CA PRO A 123 -8.74 -6.02 14.23
C PRO A 123 -9.41 -4.81 14.88
N ALA A 124 -10.33 -4.15 14.17
CA ALA A 124 -11.09 -3.02 14.68
C ALA A 124 -11.90 -3.38 15.93
N LEU A 125 -12.58 -4.53 15.90
CA LEU A 125 -13.35 -5.04 17.04
C LEU A 125 -12.43 -5.37 18.23
N LEU A 126 -11.31 -6.06 17.99
CA LEU A 126 -10.35 -6.38 19.06
C LEU A 126 -9.75 -5.13 19.68
N TYR A 127 -9.40 -4.14 18.86
CA TYR A 127 -8.96 -2.84 19.36
C TYR A 127 -10.02 -2.20 20.26
N ALA A 128 -11.27 -2.14 19.78
CA ALA A 128 -12.36 -1.56 20.55
C ALA A 128 -12.57 -2.30 21.88
N LEU A 129 -12.54 -3.63 21.87
CA LEU A 129 -12.69 -4.45 23.09
C LEU A 129 -11.58 -4.18 24.12
N VAL A 130 -10.33 -4.05 23.68
CA VAL A 130 -9.18 -3.73 24.56
C VAL A 130 -9.32 -2.33 25.15
N ASN A 131 -9.91 -1.40 24.39
CA ASN A 131 -10.03 0.01 24.81
C ASN A 131 -11.38 0.38 25.44
N LEU A 132 -12.31 -0.57 25.69
CA LEU A 132 -13.59 -0.29 26.35
C LEU A 132 -13.44 0.32 27.77
N GLY A 133 -12.36 0.00 28.46
CA GLY A 133 -12.01 0.54 29.77
C GLY A 133 -10.81 1.50 29.74
N GLY A 134 -10.37 1.92 28.57
CA GLY A 134 -9.21 2.77 28.36
C GLY A 134 -9.46 4.25 28.65
N PRO A 135 -8.46 5.11 28.44
CA PRO A 135 -8.59 6.55 28.57
C PRO A 135 -9.69 7.11 27.67
N SER A 136 -10.27 8.26 28.08
CA SER A 136 -11.25 8.96 27.25
C SER A 136 -10.64 9.31 25.88
N GLY A 137 -11.34 9.00 24.81
CA GLY A 137 -10.87 9.21 23.44
C GLY A 137 -10.09 8.05 22.82
N SER A 138 -9.64 7.05 23.62
CA SER A 138 -8.86 5.90 23.09
C SER A 138 -9.60 5.11 21.99
N LEU A 139 -10.93 5.06 22.05
CA LEU A 139 -11.73 4.41 21.01
C LEU A 139 -11.61 5.07 19.64
N GLY A 140 -11.17 6.34 19.54
CA GLY A 140 -10.93 7.04 18.27
C GLY A 140 -9.93 6.31 17.35
N GLY A 141 -9.01 5.53 17.92
CA GLY A 141 -8.00 4.77 17.18
C GLY A 141 -8.47 3.41 16.63
N TRP A 142 -9.77 3.10 16.62
CA TRP A 142 -10.30 1.78 16.22
C TRP A 142 -9.91 1.34 14.81
N ALA A 143 -9.70 2.29 13.90
CA ALA A 143 -9.33 2.00 12.52
C ALA A 143 -7.81 1.83 12.29
N ILE A 144 -6.96 2.17 13.28
CA ILE A 144 -5.51 2.04 13.15
C ILE A 144 -5.08 0.62 12.79
N PRO A 145 -5.56 -0.45 13.47
CA PRO A 145 -5.15 -1.81 13.13
C PRO A 145 -5.91 -2.41 11.94
N ALA A 146 -6.79 -1.67 11.29
CA ALA A 146 -7.56 -2.14 10.14
C ALA A 146 -6.72 -2.22 8.86
N ALA A 147 -5.73 -1.34 8.68
CA ALA A 147 -4.97 -1.20 7.45
C ALA A 147 -3.78 -2.15 7.33
N THR A 148 -3.40 -2.46 6.08
CA THR A 148 -2.20 -3.23 5.71
C THR A 148 -1.29 -2.37 4.83
N ASP A 149 0.01 -2.36 5.08
CA ASP A 149 0.99 -1.77 4.16
C ASP A 149 1.33 -2.76 3.04
N ILE A 150 0.68 -2.61 1.88
CA ILE A 150 0.87 -3.49 0.71
C ILE A 150 2.32 -3.52 0.27
N ALA A 151 2.97 -2.35 0.15
CA ALA A 151 4.32 -2.25 -0.39
C ALA A 151 5.31 -3.02 0.50
N PHE A 152 5.18 -2.88 1.81
CA PHE A 152 6.02 -3.56 2.76
C PHE A 152 5.69 -5.05 2.88
N ALA A 153 4.42 -5.42 2.91
CA ALA A 153 3.97 -6.81 2.97
C ALA A 153 4.44 -7.62 1.75
N ILE A 154 4.31 -7.08 0.54
CA ILE A 154 4.81 -7.74 -0.68
C ILE A 154 6.34 -7.82 -0.69
N ALA A 155 7.05 -6.78 -0.26
CA ALA A 155 8.52 -6.80 -0.17
C ALA A 155 9.01 -7.90 0.80
N ILE A 156 8.39 -8.01 1.97
CA ILE A 156 8.68 -9.07 2.95
C ILE A 156 8.35 -10.45 2.37
N LEU A 157 7.16 -10.62 1.75
CA LEU A 157 6.79 -11.89 1.14
C LEU A 157 7.76 -12.31 0.02
N ALA A 158 8.23 -11.36 -0.79
CA ALA A 158 9.22 -11.60 -1.83
C ALA A 158 10.59 -12.01 -1.25
N LEU A 159 10.98 -11.42 -0.14
CA LEU A 159 12.23 -11.75 0.57
C LEU A 159 12.17 -13.13 1.23
N LEU A 160 11.03 -13.47 1.84
CA LEU A 160 10.84 -14.71 2.60
C LEU A 160 10.63 -15.93 1.71
N GLY A 161 10.12 -15.76 0.47
CA GLY A 161 9.58 -16.87 -0.27
C GLY A 161 9.69 -16.82 -1.78
N SER A 162 10.86 -17.15 -2.35
CA SER A 162 11.01 -17.30 -3.81
C SER A 162 10.27 -18.53 -4.37
N SER A 163 10.11 -19.59 -3.57
CA SER A 163 9.48 -20.87 -3.95
C SER A 163 8.05 -21.04 -3.47
N LEU A 164 7.49 -20.03 -2.78
CA LEU A 164 6.09 -20.06 -2.37
C LEU A 164 5.14 -20.03 -3.60
N PRO A 165 3.94 -20.63 -3.50
CA PRO A 165 2.97 -20.61 -4.59
C PRO A 165 2.66 -19.18 -5.05
N THR A 166 2.60 -18.97 -6.36
CA THR A 166 2.21 -17.67 -6.96
C THR A 166 0.82 -17.25 -6.53
N ALA A 167 -0.09 -18.21 -6.35
CA ALA A 167 -1.44 -17.98 -5.83
C ALA A 167 -1.45 -17.26 -4.47
N LEU A 168 -0.44 -17.50 -3.60
CA LEU A 168 -0.34 -16.82 -2.31
C LEU A 168 -0.05 -15.33 -2.47
N ARG A 169 0.83 -14.98 -3.42
CA ARG A 169 1.16 -13.58 -3.74
C ARG A 169 -0.04 -12.87 -4.37
N THR A 170 -0.72 -13.54 -5.31
CA THR A 170 -1.93 -13.00 -5.94
C THR A 170 -3.02 -12.78 -4.90
N PHE A 171 -3.23 -13.74 -3.99
CA PHE A 171 -4.21 -13.61 -2.91
C PHE A 171 -3.88 -12.41 -2.00
N LEU A 172 -2.63 -12.28 -1.55
CA LEU A 172 -2.20 -11.14 -0.73
C LEU A 172 -2.40 -9.81 -1.46
N LEU A 173 -2.02 -9.74 -2.74
CA LEU A 173 -2.18 -8.54 -3.55
C LEU A 173 -3.67 -8.13 -3.66
N THR A 174 -4.54 -9.07 -4.03
CA THR A 174 -5.97 -8.82 -4.15
C THR A 174 -6.61 -8.43 -2.82
N LEU A 175 -6.24 -9.12 -1.73
CA LEU A 175 -6.68 -8.80 -0.37
C LEU A 175 -6.27 -7.38 0.00
N ALA A 176 -5.00 -7.04 -0.17
CA ALA A 176 -4.45 -5.76 0.25
C ALA A 176 -5.02 -4.57 -0.57
N ILE A 177 -5.27 -4.76 -1.86
CA ILE A 177 -5.96 -3.76 -2.71
C ILE A 177 -7.37 -3.47 -2.20
N VAL A 178 -8.11 -4.49 -1.77
CA VAL A 178 -9.45 -4.32 -1.18
C VAL A 178 -9.38 -3.72 0.21
N ASP A 179 -8.40 -4.13 1.01
CA ASP A 179 -8.12 -3.60 2.35
C ASP A 179 -7.85 -2.08 2.30
N ASP A 180 -7.01 -1.64 1.35
CA ASP A 180 -6.74 -0.21 1.11
C ASP A 180 -7.99 0.57 0.70
N LEU A 181 -8.86 -0.01 -0.16
CA LEU A 181 -10.12 0.62 -0.52
C LEU A 181 -11.02 0.83 0.71
N ILE A 182 -11.10 -0.19 1.58
CA ILE A 182 -11.87 -0.10 2.82
C ILE A 182 -11.25 0.95 3.74
N ALA A 183 -9.92 0.95 3.90
CA ALA A 183 -9.21 1.93 4.74
C ALA A 183 -9.44 3.36 4.24
N ILE A 184 -9.30 3.62 2.94
CA ILE A 184 -9.57 4.93 2.32
C ILE A 184 -11.04 5.34 2.55
N THR A 185 -11.99 4.40 2.42
CA THR A 185 -13.41 4.66 2.66
C THR A 185 -13.66 5.00 4.13
N ILE A 186 -13.02 4.32 5.07
CA ILE A 186 -13.09 4.60 6.50
C ILE A 186 -12.53 6.01 6.77
N ILE A 187 -11.36 6.35 6.21
CA ILE A 187 -10.76 7.68 6.36
C ILE A 187 -11.72 8.75 5.83
N ALA A 188 -12.31 8.53 4.66
CA ALA A 188 -13.22 9.49 4.03
C ALA A 188 -14.49 9.75 4.84
N ILE A 189 -15.02 8.74 5.55
CA ILE A 189 -16.30 8.84 6.25
C ILE A 189 -16.12 9.25 7.72
N PHE A 190 -15.14 8.66 8.41
CA PHE A 190 -15.01 8.78 9.86
C PHE A 190 -13.98 9.80 10.32
N TYR A 191 -13.03 10.20 9.45
CA TYR A 191 -11.97 11.17 9.78
C TYR A 191 -12.11 12.48 9.01
N THR A 192 -13.27 12.75 8.45
CA THR A 192 -13.64 14.05 7.88
C THR A 192 -14.12 14.98 8.99
N SER A 193 -13.53 16.16 9.12
CA SER A 193 -13.92 17.20 10.07
C SER A 193 -14.37 18.46 9.32
N ASP A 194 -15.34 19.19 9.88
CA ASP A 194 -15.79 20.51 9.37
C ASP A 194 -16.03 20.57 7.86
N LEU A 195 -16.85 19.65 7.36
CA LEU A 195 -17.11 19.47 5.93
C LEU A 195 -17.62 20.74 5.25
N GLN A 196 -16.82 21.32 4.36
CA GLN A 196 -17.16 22.50 3.57
C GLN A 196 -17.51 22.07 2.12
N LEU A 197 -18.79 21.82 1.89
CA LEU A 197 -19.31 21.35 0.60
C LEU A 197 -18.99 22.25 -0.59
N TRP A 198 -18.77 23.55 -0.32
CA TRP A 198 -18.40 24.52 -1.36
C TRP A 198 -17.09 24.15 -2.07
N TYR A 199 -16.04 23.80 -1.31
CA TYR A 199 -14.76 23.40 -1.91
C TYR A 199 -14.86 22.09 -2.67
N LEU A 200 -15.68 21.13 -2.20
CA LEU A 200 -15.96 19.90 -2.94
C LEU A 200 -16.69 20.17 -4.25
N ALA A 201 -17.67 21.06 -4.24
CA ALA A 201 -18.37 21.48 -5.47
C ALA A 201 -17.40 22.14 -6.45
N LEU A 202 -16.51 23.01 -5.97
CA LEU A 202 -15.48 23.63 -6.79
C LEU A 202 -14.46 22.64 -7.35
N ALA A 203 -14.13 21.58 -6.60
CA ALA A 203 -13.21 20.51 -7.03
C ALA A 203 -13.74 19.72 -8.23
N LEU A 204 -15.06 19.69 -8.47
CA LEU A 204 -15.63 19.05 -9.65
C LEU A 204 -15.14 19.68 -10.96
N VAL A 205 -14.77 20.98 -10.95
CA VAL A 205 -14.30 21.69 -12.16
C VAL A 205 -12.94 21.13 -12.63
N PRO A 206 -11.86 21.14 -11.80
CA PRO A 206 -10.59 20.57 -12.22
C PRO A 206 -10.67 19.05 -12.41
N MET A 207 -11.53 18.33 -11.67
CA MET A 207 -11.79 16.91 -11.88
C MET A 207 -12.43 16.63 -13.25
N ALA A 208 -13.42 17.42 -13.66
CA ALA A 208 -14.04 17.30 -14.98
C ALA A 208 -13.05 17.62 -16.11
N ALA A 209 -12.21 18.64 -15.93
CA ALA A 209 -11.15 18.96 -16.88
C ALA A 209 -10.11 17.82 -16.96
N PHE A 210 -9.70 17.26 -15.82
CA PHE A 210 -8.78 16.12 -15.75
C PHE A 210 -9.36 14.90 -16.45
N TRP A 211 -10.63 14.54 -16.15
CA TRP A 211 -11.34 13.46 -16.82
C TRP A 211 -11.44 13.66 -18.31
N TRP A 212 -11.83 14.86 -18.75
CA TRP A 212 -11.95 15.19 -20.18
C TRP A 212 -10.63 15.05 -20.91
N LEU A 213 -9.54 15.58 -20.35
CA LEU A 213 -8.21 15.48 -20.93
C LEU A 213 -7.74 14.03 -21.01
N THR A 214 -7.84 13.26 -19.94
CA THR A 214 -7.36 11.88 -19.90
C THR A 214 -8.13 10.96 -20.83
N ASN A 215 -9.45 11.16 -20.99
CA ASN A 215 -10.28 10.30 -21.81
C ASN A 215 -10.31 10.72 -23.29
N ARG A 216 -10.23 12.03 -23.61
CA ARG A 216 -10.27 12.51 -24.99
C ARG A 216 -8.89 12.61 -25.66
N ARG A 217 -7.85 12.76 -24.88
CA ARG A 217 -6.48 12.96 -25.36
C ARG A 217 -5.52 11.84 -24.94
N GLU A 218 -6.04 10.66 -24.63
CA GLU A 218 -5.24 9.50 -24.17
C GLU A 218 -4.06 9.19 -25.08
N ALA A 219 -4.29 9.08 -26.40
CA ALA A 219 -3.24 8.80 -27.37
C ALA A 219 -2.15 9.90 -27.42
N TRP A 220 -2.54 11.15 -27.20
CA TRP A 220 -1.62 12.27 -27.19
C TRP A 220 -0.72 12.26 -25.95
N PHE A 221 -1.26 11.96 -24.75
CA PHE A 221 -0.48 11.82 -23.52
C PHE A 221 0.48 10.62 -23.57
N LYS A 222 0.08 9.53 -24.23
CA LYS A 222 0.97 8.37 -24.44
C LYS A 222 2.19 8.75 -25.29
N LYS A 223 1.99 9.59 -26.32
CA LYS A 223 3.06 10.03 -27.22
C LYS A 223 3.91 11.16 -26.63
N HIS A 224 3.29 12.11 -25.94
CA HIS A 224 3.93 13.33 -25.41
C HIS A 224 3.82 13.34 -23.87
N TYR A 225 4.53 12.46 -23.21
CA TYR A 225 4.42 12.27 -21.75
C TYR A 225 4.73 13.52 -20.90
N TRP A 226 5.59 14.42 -21.38
CA TRP A 226 5.88 15.69 -20.70
C TRP A 226 4.65 16.57 -20.53
N THR A 227 3.71 16.48 -21.44
CA THR A 227 2.49 17.26 -21.39
C THR A 227 1.53 16.78 -20.30
N ALA A 228 1.63 15.53 -19.88
CA ALA A 228 0.91 15.04 -18.70
C ALA A 228 1.35 15.81 -17.44
N TRP A 229 2.66 16.05 -17.27
CA TRP A 229 3.18 16.83 -16.15
C TRP A 229 2.73 18.29 -16.19
N VAL A 230 2.69 18.91 -17.35
CA VAL A 230 2.32 20.31 -17.51
C VAL A 230 0.81 20.55 -17.40
N LEU A 231 -0.02 19.59 -17.79
CA LEU A 231 -1.48 19.76 -17.83
C LEU A 231 -2.20 19.01 -16.72
N LEU A 232 -1.83 17.74 -16.46
CA LEU A 232 -2.54 16.92 -15.48
C LEU A 232 -2.08 17.22 -14.05
N LEU A 233 -0.80 17.51 -13.83
CA LEU A 233 -0.28 17.79 -12.49
C LEU A 233 -0.89 19.07 -11.88
N PRO A 234 -0.99 20.23 -12.57
CA PRO A 234 -1.65 21.40 -12.02
C PRO A 234 -3.13 21.15 -11.68
N LEU A 235 -3.86 20.38 -12.51
CA LEU A 235 -5.25 20.02 -12.22
C LEU A 235 -5.34 19.08 -11.01
N ALA A 236 -4.40 18.16 -10.88
CA ALA A 236 -4.34 17.27 -9.72
C ALA A 236 -4.02 18.04 -8.44
N LEU A 237 -3.04 18.96 -8.48
CA LEU A 237 -2.69 19.81 -7.33
C LEU A 237 -3.85 20.74 -6.94
N LEU A 238 -4.55 21.31 -7.91
CA LEU A 238 -5.72 22.14 -7.63
C LEU A 238 -6.85 21.31 -7.00
N THR A 239 -7.11 20.11 -7.52
CA THR A 239 -8.09 19.19 -6.92
C THR A 239 -7.70 18.85 -5.48
N TRP A 240 -6.43 18.48 -5.26
CA TRP A 240 -5.89 18.16 -3.94
C TRP A 240 -6.02 19.34 -2.97
N ALA A 241 -5.67 20.56 -3.39
CA ALA A 241 -5.79 21.76 -2.58
C ALA A 241 -7.25 22.07 -2.20
N LEU A 242 -8.20 21.84 -3.10
CA LEU A 242 -9.63 22.01 -2.82
C LEU A 242 -10.16 20.92 -1.85
N PHE A 243 -9.69 19.68 -1.97
CA PHE A 243 -10.01 18.64 -0.98
C PHE A 243 -9.43 18.99 0.40
N LEU A 244 -8.18 19.43 0.47
CA LEU A 244 -7.55 19.87 1.72
C LEU A 244 -8.39 20.93 2.44
N ASN A 245 -8.90 21.93 1.71
CA ASN A 245 -9.72 23.00 2.27
C ASN A 245 -11.19 22.59 2.49
N SER A 246 -11.61 21.42 2.06
CA SER A 246 -12.98 20.93 2.21
C SER A 246 -13.26 20.24 3.54
N GLY A 247 -12.22 19.94 4.33
CA GLY A 247 -12.31 19.11 5.53
C GLY A 247 -12.28 17.60 5.26
N VAL A 248 -12.33 17.18 3.98
CA VAL A 248 -12.07 15.81 3.57
C VAL A 248 -10.57 15.60 3.46
N HIS A 249 -10.07 14.45 3.93
CA HIS A 249 -8.64 14.17 3.89
C HIS A 249 -8.08 14.29 2.46
N ALA A 250 -7.03 15.11 2.29
CA ALA A 250 -6.52 15.50 0.98
C ALA A 250 -6.01 14.34 0.13
N THR A 251 -5.54 13.25 0.74
CA THR A 251 -5.10 12.03 0.05
C THR A 251 -6.19 11.36 -0.78
N ILE A 252 -7.47 11.55 -0.42
CA ILE A 252 -8.63 11.00 -1.15
C ILE A 252 -8.70 11.59 -2.56
N ALA A 253 -8.26 12.83 -2.76
CA ALA A 253 -8.18 13.43 -4.08
C ALA A 253 -7.34 12.58 -5.05
N GLY A 254 -6.24 11.98 -4.57
CA GLY A 254 -5.41 11.07 -5.37
C GLY A 254 -6.22 9.88 -5.88
N VAL A 255 -6.96 9.21 -5.00
CA VAL A 255 -7.79 8.04 -5.37
C VAL A 255 -8.89 8.43 -6.35
N VAL A 256 -9.61 9.52 -6.08
CA VAL A 256 -10.68 9.99 -6.96
C VAL A 256 -10.15 10.31 -8.36
N LEU A 257 -9.01 11.02 -8.46
CA LEU A 257 -8.36 11.31 -9.73
C LEU A 257 -7.93 10.04 -10.47
N ALA A 258 -7.42 9.03 -9.76
CA ALA A 258 -7.04 7.75 -10.34
C ALA A 258 -8.25 7.04 -10.99
N PHE A 259 -9.42 7.09 -10.34
CA PHE A 259 -10.64 6.54 -10.91
C PHE A 259 -11.13 7.28 -12.16
N LEU A 260 -10.67 8.49 -12.42
CA LEU A 260 -11.00 9.24 -13.65
C LEU A 260 -10.09 8.85 -14.84
N VAL A 261 -8.92 8.24 -14.61
CA VAL A 261 -7.98 7.82 -15.67
C VAL A 261 -8.51 6.59 -16.41
N PRO A 262 -8.49 6.54 -17.77
CA PRO A 262 -8.92 5.38 -18.52
C PRO A 262 -7.97 4.17 -18.34
N THR A 263 -8.54 3.00 -18.07
CA THR A 263 -7.84 1.73 -17.89
C THR A 263 -7.90 0.82 -19.11
N ARG A 264 -8.87 1.03 -20.02
CA ARG A 264 -8.96 0.25 -21.26
C ARG A 264 -8.15 0.97 -22.34
N GLY A 265 -7.06 0.36 -22.79
CA GLY A 265 -6.25 0.85 -23.88
C GLY A 265 -6.58 0.16 -25.20
N ILE A 266 -6.38 0.84 -26.32
CA ILE A 266 -6.41 0.22 -27.66
C ILE A 266 -5.19 -0.72 -27.74
N SER A 267 -5.44 -2.01 -28.00
CA SER A 267 -4.39 -2.99 -28.21
C SER A 267 -3.76 -2.74 -29.60
N GLU A 268 -2.61 -2.06 -29.62
CA GLU A 268 -1.71 -2.19 -30.77
C GLU A 268 -0.71 -3.30 -30.46
N TYR A 269 -0.72 -4.36 -31.28
CA TYR A 269 0.17 -5.53 -31.17
C TYR A 269 0.06 -6.35 -29.86
N GLY A 270 -1.15 -6.55 -29.31
CA GLY A 270 -1.36 -7.49 -28.19
C GLY A 270 -0.84 -7.05 -26.82
N ARG A 271 -0.25 -5.85 -26.70
CA ARG A 271 0.13 -5.23 -25.41
C ARG A 271 -0.85 -4.13 -25.06
N GLN A 272 -1.63 -4.35 -24.01
CA GLN A 272 -2.53 -3.31 -23.48
C GLN A 272 -1.71 -2.22 -22.77
N HIS A 273 -1.45 -1.12 -23.45
CA HIS A 273 -0.85 0.07 -22.85
C HIS A 273 -1.95 1.10 -22.57
N SER A 274 -2.68 0.94 -21.47
CA SER A 274 -3.60 1.99 -20.99
C SER A 274 -2.83 3.20 -20.46
N LEU A 275 -3.47 4.37 -20.43
CA LEU A 275 -2.88 5.56 -19.79
C LEU A 275 -2.65 5.30 -18.30
N SER A 276 -3.57 4.60 -17.64
CA SER A 276 -3.45 4.16 -16.26
C SER A 276 -2.14 3.39 -16.01
N HIS A 277 -1.85 2.37 -16.81
CA HIS A 277 -0.59 1.60 -16.69
C HIS A 277 0.66 2.46 -16.96
N THR A 278 0.56 3.40 -17.91
CA THR A 278 1.69 4.30 -18.22
C THR A 278 1.99 5.25 -17.05
N LEU A 279 0.96 5.83 -16.43
CA LEU A 279 1.12 6.73 -15.28
C LEU A 279 1.62 5.97 -14.07
N GLU A 280 1.05 4.80 -13.78
CA GLU A 280 1.48 3.92 -12.69
C GLU A 280 2.97 3.59 -12.81
N HIS A 281 3.39 3.04 -13.94
CA HIS A 281 4.79 2.65 -14.15
C HIS A 281 5.78 3.81 -13.97
N ARG A 282 5.37 5.04 -14.29
CA ARG A 282 6.24 6.23 -14.20
C ARG A 282 6.25 6.85 -12.81
N LEU A 283 5.13 6.84 -12.12
CA LEU A 283 5.02 7.40 -10.77
C LEU A 283 5.49 6.44 -9.69
N ARG A 284 5.45 5.13 -9.95
CA ARG A 284 5.87 4.10 -8.99
C ARG A 284 7.29 4.31 -8.45
N PRO A 285 8.34 4.62 -9.25
CA PRO A 285 9.66 4.90 -8.73
C PRO A 285 9.70 6.12 -7.81
N PHE A 286 8.98 7.19 -8.15
CA PHE A 286 8.87 8.38 -7.32
C PHE A 286 8.17 8.07 -5.99
N SER A 287 7.05 7.36 -6.03
CA SER A 287 6.32 6.99 -4.83
C SER A 287 7.17 6.12 -3.90
N SER A 288 7.81 5.06 -4.42
CA SER A 288 8.57 4.10 -3.62
C SER A 288 9.93 4.63 -3.14
N ALA A 289 10.56 5.55 -3.88
CA ALA A 289 11.88 6.07 -3.53
C ALA A 289 11.85 7.41 -2.80
N VAL A 290 10.78 8.18 -2.92
CA VAL A 290 10.68 9.54 -2.37
C VAL A 290 9.45 9.70 -1.48
N ALA A 291 8.24 9.53 -2.02
CA ALA A 291 7.03 9.90 -1.29
C ALA A 291 6.83 9.05 -0.02
N VAL A 292 6.86 7.73 -0.14
CA VAL A 292 6.65 6.81 0.98
C VAL A 292 7.79 6.86 2.01
N PRO A 293 9.09 6.88 1.63
CA PRO A 293 10.17 7.04 2.60
C PRO A 293 10.17 8.38 3.33
N LEU A 294 9.86 9.51 2.66
CA LEU A 294 9.75 10.80 3.33
C LEU A 294 8.56 10.86 4.28
N PHE A 295 7.41 10.30 3.87
CA PHE A 295 6.28 10.14 4.78
C PHE A 295 6.68 9.32 6.02
N ALA A 296 7.30 8.16 5.83
CA ALA A 296 7.74 7.32 6.95
C ALA A 296 8.75 8.04 7.85
N PHE A 297 9.67 8.82 7.27
CA PHE A 297 10.63 9.61 8.03
C PHE A 297 9.95 10.60 8.96
N PHE A 298 8.95 11.34 8.49
CA PHE A 298 8.27 12.34 9.32
C PHE A 298 7.18 11.77 10.24
N SER A 299 6.51 10.68 9.82
CA SER A 299 5.42 10.06 10.60
C SER A 299 5.90 9.06 11.65
N ALA A 300 7.00 8.31 11.39
CA ALA A 300 7.48 7.31 12.33
C ALA A 300 8.34 7.90 13.46
N GLY A 301 8.78 9.14 13.35
CA GLY A 301 9.58 9.79 14.39
C GLY A 301 8.75 10.07 15.63
N VAL A 302 8.97 9.29 16.67
CA VAL A 302 8.34 9.42 17.99
C VAL A 302 9.39 9.50 19.07
N ALA A 303 9.25 10.46 19.99
CA ALA A 303 10.09 10.58 21.17
C ALA A 303 9.63 9.55 22.23
N VAL A 304 10.30 8.40 22.24
CA VAL A 304 9.91 7.27 23.11
C VAL A 304 10.18 7.55 24.59
N GLY A 305 11.05 8.52 24.92
CA GLY A 305 11.42 8.78 26.33
C GLY A 305 12.26 7.68 26.96
N GLY A 306 13.05 6.96 26.15
CA GLY A 306 13.90 5.85 26.60
C GLY A 306 13.12 4.56 26.90
N VAL A 307 13.73 3.68 27.72
CA VAL A 307 13.13 2.37 28.05
C VAL A 307 11.86 2.53 28.88
N SER A 308 11.80 3.52 29.77
CA SER A 308 10.62 3.76 30.62
C SER A 308 9.40 4.19 29.79
N GLY A 309 9.58 5.11 28.86
CA GLY A 309 8.49 5.54 27.99
C GLY A 309 8.04 4.43 27.01
N LEU A 310 8.96 3.59 26.53
CA LEU A 310 8.61 2.41 25.75
C LEU A 310 7.73 1.42 26.54
N LEU A 311 8.09 1.16 27.80
CA LEU A 311 7.30 0.29 28.69
C LEU A 311 5.93 0.89 28.99
N GLU A 312 5.85 2.21 29.21
CA GLU A 312 4.60 2.92 29.39
C GLU A 312 3.71 2.80 28.13
N ALA A 313 4.27 3.05 26.96
CA ALA A 313 3.54 2.88 25.70
C ALA A 313 3.00 1.44 25.54
N TRP A 314 3.81 0.42 25.82
CA TRP A 314 3.36 -0.98 25.73
C TRP A 314 2.32 -1.38 26.78
N GLN A 315 2.24 -0.67 27.91
CA GLN A 315 1.20 -0.90 28.93
C GLN A 315 -0.09 -0.13 28.60
N SER A 316 -0.07 0.83 27.68
CA SER A 316 -1.25 1.56 27.26
C SER A 316 -2.24 0.66 26.52
N THR A 317 -3.53 0.86 26.78
CA THR A 317 -4.59 0.11 26.06
C THR A 317 -4.60 0.43 24.58
N VAL A 318 -4.16 1.64 24.18
CA VAL A 318 -4.04 2.05 22.76
C VAL A 318 -3.00 1.20 22.05
N ALA A 319 -1.75 1.15 22.55
CA ALA A 319 -0.71 0.35 21.90
C ALA A 319 -1.02 -1.15 21.95
N LEU A 320 -1.53 -1.66 23.08
CA LEU A 320 -1.95 -3.06 23.21
C LEU A 320 -3.07 -3.41 22.22
N GLY A 321 -4.07 -2.54 22.08
CA GLY A 321 -5.17 -2.72 21.13
C GLY A 321 -4.68 -2.79 19.68
N ILE A 322 -3.70 -1.92 19.31
CA ILE A 322 -3.07 -1.93 17.98
C ILE A 322 -2.27 -3.22 17.77
N ILE A 323 -1.44 -3.62 18.76
CA ILE A 323 -0.62 -4.83 18.66
C ILE A 323 -1.50 -6.07 18.52
N VAL A 324 -2.52 -6.22 19.37
CA VAL A 324 -3.46 -7.35 19.32
C VAL A 324 -4.25 -7.33 18.00
N GLY A 325 -4.71 -6.15 17.56
CA GLY A 325 -5.44 -5.99 16.31
C GLY A 325 -4.61 -6.41 15.09
N LEU A 326 -3.41 -5.85 14.93
CA LEU A 326 -2.56 -6.14 13.77
C LEU A 326 -1.98 -7.56 13.79
N VAL A 327 -1.50 -8.06 14.93
CA VAL A 327 -0.82 -9.35 14.98
C VAL A 327 -1.80 -10.51 15.07
N ILE A 328 -2.80 -10.41 15.92
CA ILE A 328 -3.77 -11.50 16.16
C ILE A 328 -5.03 -11.28 15.31
N GLY A 329 -5.55 -10.07 15.31
CA GLY A 329 -6.80 -9.72 14.64
C GLY A 329 -6.74 -9.95 13.13
N LYS A 330 -5.65 -9.56 12.46
CA LYS A 330 -5.45 -9.81 11.02
C LYS A 330 -5.45 -11.31 10.70
N ILE A 331 -4.76 -12.12 11.49
CA ILE A 331 -4.74 -13.57 11.27
C ILE A 331 -6.14 -14.17 11.44
N ILE A 332 -6.81 -13.88 12.56
CA ILE A 332 -8.17 -14.38 12.83
C ILE A 332 -9.15 -13.88 11.76
N GLY A 333 -9.09 -12.59 11.43
CA GLY A 333 -9.99 -11.97 10.46
C GLY A 333 -9.83 -12.57 9.06
N ILE A 334 -8.61 -12.61 8.53
CA ILE A 334 -8.34 -13.09 7.17
C ILE A 334 -8.57 -14.61 7.07
N VAL A 335 -7.93 -15.38 7.94
CA VAL A 335 -8.02 -16.85 7.88
C VAL A 335 -9.39 -17.34 8.29
N GLY A 336 -9.96 -16.78 9.37
CA GLY A 336 -11.29 -17.17 9.86
C GLY A 336 -12.38 -16.89 8.84
N THR A 337 -12.40 -15.71 8.22
CA THR A 337 -13.39 -15.39 7.19
C THR A 337 -13.22 -16.25 5.95
N SER A 338 -11.97 -16.48 5.50
CA SER A 338 -11.68 -17.39 4.40
C SER A 338 -12.16 -18.82 4.70
N PHE A 339 -11.95 -19.30 5.93
CA PHE A 339 -12.38 -20.64 6.36
C PHE A 339 -13.91 -20.76 6.40
N VAL A 340 -14.57 -19.79 7.01
CA VAL A 340 -16.04 -19.75 7.07
C VAL A 340 -16.64 -19.74 5.67
N LEU A 341 -16.14 -18.89 4.79
CA LEU A 341 -16.64 -18.76 3.44
C LEU A 341 -16.45 -20.07 2.63
N THR A 342 -15.27 -20.65 2.67
CA THR A 342 -14.99 -21.90 1.94
C THR A 342 -15.74 -23.10 2.49
N LYS A 343 -16.05 -23.12 3.79
CA LYS A 343 -16.78 -24.22 4.42
C LYS A 343 -18.30 -24.15 4.20
N PHE A 344 -18.88 -22.94 4.23
CA PHE A 344 -20.33 -22.74 4.20
C PHE A 344 -20.88 -22.26 2.86
N THR A 345 -20.02 -21.91 1.91
CA THR A 345 -20.41 -21.54 0.54
C THR A 345 -19.67 -22.43 -0.46
N GLY A 346 -20.05 -22.40 -1.71
CA GLY A 346 -19.32 -23.11 -2.77
C GLY A 346 -18.01 -22.45 -3.22
N ALA A 347 -17.50 -21.45 -2.46
CA ALA A 347 -16.25 -20.78 -2.78
C ALA A 347 -15.06 -21.69 -2.49
N THR A 348 -14.08 -21.73 -3.39
CA THR A 348 -12.88 -22.57 -3.28
C THR A 348 -11.63 -21.71 -3.25
N LEU A 349 -10.68 -22.09 -2.40
CA LEU A 349 -9.32 -21.57 -2.47
C LEU A 349 -8.57 -22.27 -3.61
N ASP A 350 -7.54 -21.61 -4.12
CA ASP A 350 -6.62 -22.23 -5.06
C ASP A 350 -6.05 -23.53 -4.45
N PRO A 351 -6.06 -24.68 -5.17
CA PRO A 351 -5.63 -25.98 -4.64
C PRO A 351 -4.17 -26.01 -4.18
N THR A 352 -3.33 -25.09 -4.64
CA THR A 352 -1.92 -24.98 -4.24
C THR A 352 -1.74 -24.34 -2.87
N LEU A 353 -2.76 -23.64 -2.33
CA LEU A 353 -2.70 -22.94 -1.05
C LEU A 353 -3.04 -23.89 0.11
N ARG A 354 -2.19 -23.90 1.11
CA ARG A 354 -2.44 -24.60 2.37
C ARG A 354 -2.79 -23.60 3.47
N TRP A 355 -3.57 -24.00 4.43
CA TRP A 355 -3.98 -23.15 5.55
C TRP A 355 -2.81 -22.53 6.32
N LEU A 356 -1.70 -23.27 6.46
CA LEU A 356 -0.51 -22.74 7.12
C LEU A 356 0.17 -21.62 6.31
N ASP A 357 0.09 -21.68 4.98
CA ASP A 357 0.57 -20.61 4.09
C ASP A 357 -0.32 -19.37 4.24
N MET A 358 -1.65 -19.57 4.35
CA MET A 358 -2.62 -18.51 4.61
C MET A 358 -2.38 -17.83 5.97
N ILE A 359 -2.08 -18.60 7.03
CA ILE A 359 -1.74 -18.04 8.35
C ILE A 359 -0.47 -17.20 8.25
N GLY A 360 0.58 -17.69 7.59
CA GLY A 360 1.81 -16.95 7.41
C GLY A 360 1.63 -15.67 6.58
N MET A 361 0.82 -15.73 5.52
CA MET A 361 0.46 -14.57 4.70
C MET A 361 -0.37 -13.57 5.51
N ALA A 362 -1.35 -14.03 6.28
CA ALA A 362 -2.17 -13.17 7.14
C ALA A 362 -1.34 -12.50 8.24
N ALA A 363 -0.30 -13.18 8.76
CA ALA A 363 0.66 -12.55 9.65
C ALA A 363 1.42 -11.41 8.95
N VAL A 364 1.89 -11.62 7.71
CA VAL A 364 2.53 -10.57 6.91
C VAL A 364 1.55 -9.42 6.61
N ALA A 365 0.27 -9.71 6.37
CA ALA A 365 -0.78 -8.70 6.20
C ALA A 365 -1.03 -7.88 7.48
N GLY A 366 -0.59 -8.34 8.65
CA GLY A 366 -0.56 -7.58 9.90
C GLY A 366 0.48 -6.45 9.94
N ILE A 367 1.30 -6.27 8.91
CA ILE A 367 2.20 -5.14 8.77
C ILE A 367 1.37 -3.93 8.31
N GLY A 368 0.93 -3.11 9.27
CA GLY A 368 0.10 -1.93 8.98
C GLY A 368 0.87 -0.67 8.61
N PHE A 369 2.07 -0.59 9.08
CA PHE A 369 3.10 0.46 9.01
C PHE A 369 2.61 1.83 8.47
N THR A 370 2.78 2.13 7.17
CA THR A 370 2.51 3.47 6.60
C THR A 370 1.05 3.89 6.77
N VAL A 371 0.11 3.04 6.42
CA VAL A 371 -1.33 3.39 6.48
C VAL A 371 -1.80 3.45 7.94
N SER A 372 -1.34 2.55 8.80
CA SER A 372 -1.64 2.61 10.23
C SER A 372 -1.03 3.83 10.92
N LEU A 373 0.17 4.29 10.51
CA LEU A 373 0.75 5.56 11.00
C LEU A 373 -0.09 6.76 10.55
N LEU A 374 -0.53 6.79 9.28
CA LEU A 374 -1.44 7.83 8.80
C LEU A 374 -2.73 7.86 9.61
N VAL A 375 -3.37 6.71 9.81
CA VAL A 375 -4.62 6.64 10.60
C VAL A 375 -4.37 7.04 12.06
N SER A 376 -3.17 6.77 12.62
CA SER A 376 -2.80 7.24 13.97
C SER A 376 -2.74 8.76 14.05
N GLU A 377 -2.18 9.43 13.01
CA GLU A 377 -2.15 10.90 12.93
C GLU A 377 -3.54 11.52 12.81
N LEU A 378 -4.47 10.80 12.17
CA LEU A 378 -5.86 11.24 12.05
C LEU A 378 -6.70 10.97 13.31
N SER A 379 -6.32 9.94 14.08
CA SER A 379 -7.07 9.48 15.25
C SER A 379 -6.77 10.31 16.51
N PHE A 380 -5.54 10.80 16.63
CA PHE A 380 -5.06 11.45 17.85
C PHE A 380 -4.34 12.77 17.53
N VAL A 381 -4.49 13.75 18.42
CA VAL A 381 -3.87 15.06 18.26
C VAL A 381 -2.39 15.00 18.64
N SER A 382 -1.53 15.64 17.87
CA SER A 382 -0.11 15.77 18.20
C SER A 382 0.07 16.46 19.58
N GLY A 383 0.91 15.87 20.43
CA GLY A 383 1.11 16.29 21.81
C GLY A 383 0.26 15.55 22.85
N ASP A 384 -0.72 14.74 22.42
CA ASP A 384 -1.42 13.80 23.30
C ASP A 384 -0.56 12.53 23.47
N PRO A 385 -0.38 11.99 24.68
CA PRO A 385 0.31 10.73 24.90
C PRO A 385 -0.22 9.56 24.04
N MET A 386 -1.53 9.54 23.74
CA MET A 386 -2.13 8.50 22.88
C MET A 386 -1.59 8.53 21.45
N TYR A 387 -1.19 9.69 20.94
CA TYR A 387 -0.56 9.82 19.63
C TYR A 387 0.78 9.08 19.55
N ASP A 388 1.63 9.25 20.56
CA ASP A 388 2.92 8.57 20.64
C ASP A 388 2.76 7.08 20.93
N TRP A 389 1.85 6.70 21.84
CA TRP A 389 1.54 5.29 22.12
C TRP A 389 1.00 4.56 20.90
N ALA A 390 0.19 5.21 20.07
CA ALA A 390 -0.32 4.63 18.84
C ALA A 390 0.83 4.34 17.85
N LYS A 391 1.74 5.29 17.64
CA LYS A 391 2.91 5.10 16.77
C LYS A 391 3.82 3.97 17.26
N VAL A 392 4.14 3.94 18.56
CA VAL A 392 4.90 2.83 19.16
C VAL A 392 4.17 1.51 18.96
N GLY A 393 2.85 1.48 19.17
CA GLY A 393 2.02 0.31 18.94
C GLY A 393 2.09 -0.21 17.49
N VAL A 394 1.97 0.68 16.52
CA VAL A 394 2.06 0.35 15.07
C VAL A 394 3.44 -0.21 14.70
N LEU A 395 4.52 0.45 15.15
CA LEU A 395 5.89 0.02 14.86
C LEU A 395 6.20 -1.35 15.48
N THR A 396 5.79 -1.53 16.74
CA THR A 396 5.93 -2.80 17.45
C THR A 396 5.12 -3.90 16.77
N ALA A 397 3.85 -3.65 16.47
CA ALA A 397 2.97 -4.61 15.82
C ALA A 397 3.47 -5.02 14.44
N SER A 398 3.90 -4.06 13.62
CA SER A 398 4.43 -4.32 12.28
C SER A 398 5.72 -5.16 12.33
N THR A 399 6.59 -4.91 13.31
CA THR A 399 7.79 -5.72 13.53
C THR A 399 7.43 -7.15 13.96
N LEU A 400 6.52 -7.31 14.93
CA LEU A 400 6.07 -8.63 15.39
C LEU A 400 5.37 -9.40 14.26
N ALA A 401 4.54 -8.74 13.46
CA ALA A 401 3.87 -9.32 12.31
C ALA A 401 4.87 -9.83 11.25
N ALA A 402 5.90 -9.04 10.93
CA ALA A 402 6.97 -9.44 10.02
C ALA A 402 7.75 -10.64 10.53
N VAL A 403 8.12 -10.65 11.81
CA VAL A 403 8.83 -11.77 12.46
C VAL A 403 7.97 -13.02 12.46
N LEU A 404 6.69 -12.92 12.84
CA LEU A 404 5.77 -14.05 12.88
C LEU A 404 5.54 -14.62 11.46
N GLY A 405 5.35 -13.76 10.49
CA GLY A 405 5.27 -14.14 9.07
C GLY A 405 6.52 -14.88 8.61
N ALA A 406 7.71 -14.38 8.97
CA ALA A 406 8.97 -15.03 8.64
C ALA A 406 9.11 -16.41 9.30
N LEU A 407 8.77 -16.53 10.58
CA LEU A 407 8.83 -17.82 11.32
C LEU A 407 7.95 -18.89 10.68
N ILE A 408 6.82 -18.50 10.09
CA ILE A 408 5.91 -19.43 9.41
C ILE A 408 6.33 -19.69 7.95
N LEU A 409 6.62 -18.63 7.19
CA LEU A 409 6.82 -18.75 5.74
C LEU A 409 8.20 -19.25 5.32
N VAL A 410 9.27 -18.96 6.09
CA VAL A 410 10.62 -19.46 5.75
C VAL A 410 10.71 -21.00 5.75
N PRO A 411 10.21 -21.73 6.77
CA PRO A 411 10.14 -23.19 6.70
C PRO A 411 9.29 -23.70 5.53
N ARG A 412 8.16 -23.02 5.25
CA ARG A 412 7.28 -23.37 4.14
C ARG A 412 7.98 -23.19 2.79
N ASN A 413 8.69 -22.08 2.60
CA ASN A 413 9.48 -21.83 1.39
C ASN A 413 10.55 -22.92 1.17
N ARG A 414 11.23 -23.37 2.22
CA ARG A 414 12.22 -24.45 2.16
C ARG A 414 11.57 -25.78 1.75
N LEU A 415 10.37 -26.07 2.25
CA LEU A 415 9.62 -27.28 1.85
C LEU A 415 9.25 -27.24 0.36
N TYR A 416 8.71 -26.13 -0.12
CA TYR A 416 8.37 -25.98 -1.53
C TYR A 416 9.61 -26.06 -2.43
N ALA A 417 10.73 -25.45 -2.04
CA ALA A 417 11.99 -25.55 -2.77
C ALA A 417 12.52 -27.00 -2.89
N ARG A 418 12.35 -27.81 -1.84
CA ARG A 418 12.69 -29.25 -1.88
C ARG A 418 11.77 -30.00 -2.83
N GLN A 419 10.46 -29.81 -2.72
CA GLN A 419 9.48 -30.47 -3.60
C GLN A 419 9.71 -30.14 -5.07
N GLN A 420 10.06 -28.90 -5.40
CA GLN A 420 10.41 -28.49 -6.78
C GLN A 420 11.68 -29.17 -7.28
N ARG A 421 12.69 -29.39 -6.44
CA ARG A 421 13.90 -30.14 -6.80
C ARG A 421 13.62 -31.62 -7.02
N ASP A 422 12.83 -32.21 -6.12
CA ASP A 422 12.51 -33.65 -6.18
C ASP A 422 11.60 -34.00 -7.36
N SER A 423 10.77 -33.06 -7.81
CA SER A 423 9.91 -33.22 -9.01
C SER A 423 10.64 -33.02 -10.34
N GLY A 424 11.93 -32.68 -10.35
CA GLY A 424 12.69 -32.42 -11.57
C GLY A 424 12.25 -31.20 -12.38
N ALA A 425 11.25 -30.48 -11.92
CA ALA A 425 10.78 -29.24 -12.54
C ALA A 425 11.75 -28.11 -12.18
N GLY A 426 12.51 -27.64 -13.15
CA GLY A 426 13.29 -26.41 -13.03
C GLY A 426 12.37 -25.20 -12.73
N PRO A 427 12.91 -24.04 -12.35
CA PRO A 427 12.12 -22.85 -11.99
C PRO A 427 11.10 -22.41 -13.04
N ASP A 428 11.25 -22.83 -14.27
CA ASP A 428 10.42 -22.45 -15.43
C ASP A 428 9.44 -23.54 -15.90
N GLY A 429 9.25 -24.65 -15.14
CA GLY A 429 8.27 -25.68 -15.48
C GLY A 429 8.58 -26.46 -16.79
N LEU A 430 9.77 -26.28 -17.36
CA LEU A 430 10.19 -27.01 -18.57
C LEU A 430 10.73 -28.38 -18.17
N ASP A 431 9.96 -29.39 -18.45
CA ASP A 431 10.30 -30.82 -18.36
C ASP A 431 11.59 -31.13 -19.19
N ARG A 432 12.73 -31.24 -18.52
CA ARG A 432 14.01 -31.66 -19.11
C ARG A 432 14.13 -33.19 -19.23
N GLY A 433 13.01 -33.89 -19.21
CA GLY A 433 12.95 -35.34 -19.11
C GLY A 433 12.41 -36.08 -20.33
N ARG A 434 12.65 -35.62 -21.56
CA ARG A 434 12.59 -36.51 -22.73
C ARG A 434 13.83 -36.31 -23.58
N GLY A 435 14.86 -37.12 -23.27
CA GLY A 435 15.95 -37.38 -24.20
C GLY A 435 15.38 -37.86 -25.52
N TRP A 436 15.75 -37.21 -26.58
CA TRP A 436 15.60 -37.75 -27.92
C TRP A 436 16.46 -39.02 -27.98
N GLY A 437 15.79 -40.19 -27.96
CA GLY A 437 16.45 -41.42 -28.30
C GLY A 437 16.90 -41.32 -29.75
N ASP A 438 18.19 -41.50 -29.95
CA ASP A 438 18.78 -41.88 -31.21
C ASP A 438 18.15 -43.22 -31.63
N ASP A 439 17.34 -43.21 -32.66
CA ASP A 439 17.06 -44.38 -33.46
C ASP A 439 17.51 -44.09 -34.90
N GLY A 440 18.40 -44.97 -35.36
CA GLY A 440 19.23 -45.02 -36.54
C GLY A 440 18.61 -44.89 -37.93
#